data_ee455fad01d1e0342336f821799c2176
#
_entry.id   ee455fad01d1e0342336f821799c2176
#
_cell.length_a   1.000
_cell.length_b   1.000
_cell.length_c   1.000
_cell.angle_alpha   90.00
_cell.angle_beta   90.00
_cell.angle_gamma   90.00
#
_symmetry.space_group_name_H-M   'P 1'
#
loop_
_entity.id
_entity.type
_entity.pdbx_description
1 polymer ?
#
loop_
_entity_poly.entity_id
_entity_poly.type
_entity_poly.pdbx_seq_one_letter_code
_entity_poly.pdbx_strand_id
1 'polypeptide(L)'
;MPQRVILIAAVTVDGYVARHSLEITKWSKDLHLFKEQTMGWPIIMGSNTYKTLSNELPGRRSIIVPRDDDPASILENVSAYQCFIIGGGRTYHKFIKQLTHIYVTPHPHVFGGGIRLFEGPETKGMDLSFIRLVEVSKERGIYQYQYKVKKK
;
A
#
# COMPACT_ATOMS: atom_id res chain seq x y z
N MET A 1 17.30 -6.91 -5.80
CA MET A 1 15.84 -6.84 -5.80
C MET A 1 15.30 -7.39 -4.48
N PRO A 2 14.32 -6.74 -3.84
CA PRO A 2 13.76 -7.25 -2.59
C PRO A 2 13.10 -8.61 -2.76
N GLN A 3 13.22 -9.45 -1.74
CA GLN A 3 12.51 -10.74 -1.73
C GLN A 3 11.04 -10.58 -1.34
N ARG A 4 10.73 -9.50 -0.63
CA ARG A 4 9.35 -9.19 -0.23
C ARG A 4 8.99 -7.79 -0.72
N VAL A 5 7.98 -7.72 -1.55
CA VAL A 5 7.41 -6.46 -2.05
C VAL A 5 5.97 -6.42 -1.51
N ILE A 6 5.74 -5.56 -0.54
CA ILE A 6 4.53 -5.58 0.27
C ILE A 6 3.69 -4.35 -0.03
N LEU A 7 2.47 -4.57 -0.56
CA LEU A 7 1.48 -3.50 -0.60
C LEU A 7 0.92 -3.31 0.80
N ILE A 8 0.89 -2.08 1.30
CA ILE A 8 0.25 -1.75 2.57
C ILE A 8 -0.75 -0.62 2.33
N ALA A 9 -2.02 -0.84 2.70
CA ALA A 9 -3.08 0.10 2.41
C ALA A 9 -4.22 0.04 3.42
N ALA A 10 -4.73 1.23 3.78
CA ALA A 10 -6.04 1.37 4.41
C ALA A 10 -7.08 1.50 3.30
N VAL A 11 -8.17 0.76 3.40
CA VAL A 11 -9.22 0.77 2.37
C VAL A 11 -10.59 0.93 3.00
N THR A 12 -11.54 1.44 2.24
CA THR A 12 -12.95 1.43 2.63
C THR A 12 -13.57 0.07 2.32
N VAL A 13 -14.77 -0.16 2.84
CA VAL A 13 -15.52 -1.40 2.57
C VAL A 13 -15.76 -1.59 1.07
N ASP A 14 -15.95 -0.50 0.34
CA ASP A 14 -16.19 -0.53 -1.11
C ASP A 14 -14.92 -0.39 -1.97
N GLY A 15 -13.73 -0.53 -1.36
CA GLY A 15 -12.49 -0.70 -2.12
C GLY A 15 -11.73 0.56 -2.50
N TYR A 16 -11.98 1.68 -1.84
CA TYR A 16 -11.30 2.93 -2.13
C TYR A 16 -10.19 3.20 -1.12
N VAL A 17 -9.14 3.88 -1.58
CA VAL A 17 -8.01 4.30 -0.74
C VAL A 17 -8.02 5.81 -0.48
N ALA A 18 -8.77 6.58 -1.25
CA ALA A 18 -8.92 8.02 -1.11
C ALA A 18 -10.13 8.50 -1.89
N ARG A 19 -10.67 9.67 -1.52
CA ARG A 19 -11.72 10.33 -2.29
C ARG A 19 -11.15 11.08 -3.50
N HIS A 20 -9.92 11.59 -3.35
CA HIS A 20 -9.19 12.26 -4.43
C HIS A 20 -7.68 12.14 -4.19
N SER A 21 -6.88 12.42 -5.22
CA SER A 21 -5.45 12.12 -5.25
C SER A 21 -4.59 12.88 -4.24
N LEU A 22 -5.06 14.00 -3.72
CA LEU A 22 -4.34 14.82 -2.74
C LEU A 22 -5.02 14.81 -1.37
N GLU A 23 -5.89 13.85 -1.12
CA GLU A 23 -6.55 13.73 0.18
C GLU A 23 -5.54 13.36 1.26
N ILE A 24 -5.53 14.13 2.36
CA ILE A 24 -4.81 13.76 3.58
C ILE A 24 -5.65 12.70 4.28
N THR A 25 -5.09 11.51 4.45
CA THR A 25 -5.81 10.33 4.93
C THR A 25 -6.05 10.39 6.44
N LYS A 26 -6.94 11.28 6.89
CA LYS A 26 -7.29 11.41 8.32
C LYS A 26 -8.34 10.40 8.77
N TRP A 27 -9.03 9.76 7.83
CA TRP A 27 -10.05 8.77 8.15
C TRP A 27 -9.46 7.43 8.56
N SER A 28 -8.21 7.14 8.21
CA SER A 28 -7.57 5.87 8.56
C SER A 28 -7.11 5.88 10.02
N LYS A 29 -7.21 4.73 10.67
CA LYS A 29 -6.88 4.54 12.09
C LYS A 29 -5.65 3.65 12.29
N ASP A 30 -4.98 3.26 11.21
CA ASP A 30 -3.85 2.34 11.25
C ASP A 30 -2.48 3.01 11.08
N LEU A 31 -2.40 4.33 11.23
CA LEU A 31 -1.15 5.06 11.02
C LEU A 31 -0.04 4.59 11.96
N HIS A 32 -0.36 4.29 13.21
CA HIS A 32 0.63 3.80 14.19
C HIS A 32 1.21 2.45 13.73
N LEU A 33 0.35 1.53 13.33
CA LEU A 33 0.77 0.23 12.80
C LEU A 33 1.61 0.39 11.54
N PHE A 34 1.17 1.26 10.63
CA PHE A 34 1.92 1.58 9.41
C PHE A 34 3.33 2.05 9.73
N LYS A 35 3.47 2.97 10.69
CA LYS A 35 4.79 3.47 11.10
C LYS A 35 5.67 2.35 11.66
N GLU A 36 5.12 1.51 12.52
CA GLU A 36 5.86 0.39 13.10
C GLU A 36 6.35 -0.59 12.02
N GLN A 37 5.45 -0.97 11.11
CA GLN A 37 5.75 -2.00 10.12
C GLN A 37 6.76 -1.53 9.07
N THR A 38 6.71 -0.25 8.71
CA THR A 38 7.57 0.28 7.65
C THR A 38 8.90 0.84 8.16
N MET A 39 9.05 1.02 9.47
CA MET A 39 10.26 1.63 10.04
C MET A 39 11.52 0.85 9.65
N GLY A 40 12.51 1.59 9.13
CA GLY A 40 13.78 1.00 8.71
C GLY A 40 13.79 0.39 7.31
N TRP A 41 12.66 0.34 6.62
CA TRP A 41 12.54 -0.25 5.28
C TRP A 41 12.28 0.80 4.22
N PRO A 42 12.72 0.55 2.97
CA PRO A 42 12.35 1.45 1.87
C PRO A 42 10.83 1.48 1.67
N ILE A 43 10.31 2.66 1.43
CA ILE A 43 8.90 2.87 1.10
C ILE A 43 8.79 3.51 -0.28
N ILE A 44 7.95 2.94 -1.12
CA ILE A 44 7.77 3.32 -2.52
C ILE A 44 6.40 3.95 -2.68
N MET A 45 6.34 5.12 -3.30
CA MET A 45 5.11 5.89 -3.41
C MET A 45 5.07 6.74 -4.67
N GLY A 46 3.88 7.15 -5.07
CA GLY A 46 3.70 8.17 -6.09
C GLY A 46 3.90 9.57 -5.54
N SER A 47 4.04 10.56 -6.42
CA SER A 47 4.31 11.94 -6.03
C SER A 47 3.19 12.56 -5.18
N ASN A 48 1.93 12.23 -5.46
CA ASN A 48 0.81 12.76 -4.67
C ASN A 48 0.83 12.23 -3.23
N THR A 49 1.14 10.95 -3.06
CA THR A 49 1.28 10.37 -1.73
C THR A 49 2.42 11.02 -0.97
N TYR A 50 3.55 11.26 -1.64
CA TYR A 50 4.67 11.95 -1.01
C TYR A 50 4.28 13.35 -0.52
N LYS A 51 3.54 14.11 -1.34
CA LYS A 51 3.07 15.44 -0.96
C LYS A 51 2.18 15.43 0.28
N THR A 52 1.36 14.39 0.45
CA THR A 52 0.42 14.32 1.57
C THR A 52 1.02 13.71 2.84
N LEU A 53 2.10 12.91 2.73
CA LEU A 53 2.68 12.16 3.85
C LEU A 53 4.11 12.54 4.20
N SER A 54 4.73 13.51 3.52
CA SER A 54 6.17 13.79 3.65
C SER A 54 6.62 14.05 5.10
N ASN A 55 5.76 14.62 5.93
CA ASN A 55 6.07 14.90 7.33
C ASN A 55 5.93 13.68 8.24
N GLU A 56 5.38 12.58 7.72
CA GLU A 56 5.07 11.37 8.49
C GLU A 56 6.05 10.23 8.21
N LEU A 57 7.14 10.50 7.47
CA LEU A 57 8.02 9.47 6.94
C LEU A 57 9.47 9.45 7.48
N PRO A 58 9.80 10.05 8.63
CA PRO A 58 11.18 9.98 9.13
C PRO A 58 11.57 8.53 9.46
N GLY A 59 12.88 8.23 9.34
CA GLY A 59 13.40 6.91 9.63
C GLY A 59 13.22 5.87 8.52
N ARG A 60 12.75 6.29 7.35
CA ARG A 60 12.53 5.41 6.20
C ARG A 60 13.08 6.07 4.95
N ARG A 61 13.61 5.25 4.04
CA ARG A 61 14.05 5.73 2.73
C ARG A 61 12.84 5.82 1.81
N SER A 62 12.49 7.04 1.39
CA SER A 62 11.37 7.29 0.49
C SER A 62 11.83 7.22 -0.96
N ILE A 63 11.16 6.41 -1.76
CA ILE A 63 11.40 6.29 -3.19
C ILE A 63 10.14 6.76 -3.91
N ILE A 64 10.26 7.89 -4.61
CA ILE A 64 9.14 8.47 -5.36
C ILE A 64 9.20 7.93 -6.77
N VAL A 65 8.09 7.31 -7.23
CA VAL A 65 8.02 6.67 -8.54
C VAL A 65 7.65 7.69 -9.60
N PRO A 66 8.51 7.93 -10.60
CA PRO A 66 8.13 8.71 -11.76
C PRO A 66 7.04 7.98 -12.56
N ARG A 67 6.21 8.76 -13.24
CA ARG A 67 5.06 8.21 -13.99
C ARG A 67 5.45 7.14 -15.00
N ASP A 68 6.57 7.33 -15.69
CA ASP A 68 6.97 6.50 -16.82
C ASP A 68 8.02 5.44 -16.50
N ASP A 69 8.45 5.31 -15.24
CA ASP A 69 9.46 4.33 -14.86
C ASP A 69 8.85 2.93 -14.77
N ASP A 70 9.65 1.94 -15.21
CA ASP A 70 9.27 0.54 -15.08
C ASP A 70 9.40 0.06 -13.64
N PRO A 71 8.35 -0.56 -13.06
CA PRO A 71 8.41 -1.02 -11.67
C PRO A 71 9.51 -2.06 -11.41
N ALA A 72 9.77 -2.96 -12.35
CA ALA A 72 10.84 -3.95 -12.18
C ALA A 72 12.20 -3.25 -12.08
N SER A 73 12.45 -2.23 -12.90
CA SER A 73 13.71 -1.46 -12.88
C SER A 73 13.87 -0.71 -11.56
N ILE A 74 12.80 -0.16 -11.01
CA ILE A 74 12.82 0.51 -9.70
C ILE A 74 13.26 -0.48 -8.63
N LEU A 75 12.66 -1.67 -8.60
CA LEU A 75 12.96 -2.69 -7.59
C LEU A 75 14.37 -3.25 -7.72
N GLU A 76 14.93 -3.33 -8.91
CA GLU A 76 16.31 -3.77 -9.12
C GLU A 76 17.32 -2.89 -8.38
N ASN A 77 16.98 -1.61 -8.17
CA ASN A 77 17.83 -0.66 -7.45
C ASN A 77 17.58 -0.65 -5.94
N VAL A 78 16.70 -1.50 -5.44
CA VAL A 78 16.41 -1.63 -4.01
C VAL A 78 17.14 -2.86 -3.48
N SER A 79 18.14 -2.65 -2.65
CA SER A 79 18.98 -3.74 -2.12
C SER A 79 18.42 -4.38 -0.84
N ALA A 80 17.45 -3.76 -0.20
CA ALA A 80 16.87 -4.26 1.03
C ALA A 80 16.13 -5.60 0.84
N TYR A 81 16.02 -6.38 1.90
CA TYR A 81 15.28 -7.65 1.88
C TYR A 81 13.80 -7.44 1.55
N GLN A 82 13.20 -6.36 2.05
CA GLN A 82 11.81 -6.05 1.79
C GLN A 82 11.61 -4.55 1.60
N CYS A 83 10.52 -4.20 0.92
CA CYS A 83 10.09 -2.83 0.75
C CYS A 83 8.56 -2.79 0.77
N PHE A 84 8.02 -1.59 0.99
CA PHE A 84 6.57 -1.38 1.05
C PHE A 84 6.13 -0.43 -0.06
N ILE A 85 5.07 -0.83 -0.76
CA ILE A 85 4.38 0.05 -1.71
C ILE A 85 3.26 0.71 -0.91
N ILE A 86 3.31 2.04 -0.74
CA ILE A 86 2.45 2.72 0.21
C ILE A 86 1.37 3.62 -0.41
N GLY A 87 1.32 3.70 -1.71
CA GLY A 87 0.23 4.41 -2.39
C GLY A 87 0.69 5.33 -3.50
N GLY A 88 -0.20 5.92 -4.16
CA GLY A 88 -1.67 5.70 -4.12
C GLY A 88 -2.14 4.59 -5.04
N GLY A 89 -3.42 4.64 -5.39
CA GLY A 89 -4.03 3.58 -6.20
C GLY A 89 -3.32 3.28 -7.51
N ARG A 90 -2.85 4.29 -8.22
CA ARG A 90 -2.09 4.09 -9.46
C ARG A 90 -0.75 3.43 -9.22
N THR A 91 -0.08 3.75 -8.13
CA THR A 91 1.20 3.13 -7.76
C THR A 91 0.98 1.68 -7.35
N TYR A 92 -0.04 1.38 -6.57
CA TYR A 92 -0.42 0.01 -6.26
C TYR A 92 -0.67 -0.80 -7.53
N HIS A 93 -1.42 -0.24 -8.45
CA HIS A 93 -1.70 -0.89 -9.74
C HIS A 93 -0.42 -1.12 -10.55
N LYS A 94 0.47 -0.12 -10.58
CA LYS A 94 1.73 -0.18 -11.32
C LYS A 94 2.60 -1.36 -10.87
N PHE A 95 2.64 -1.65 -9.57
CA PHE A 95 3.46 -2.72 -9.00
C PHE A 95 2.73 -4.05 -8.84
N ILE A 96 1.51 -4.17 -9.36
CA ILE A 96 0.65 -5.34 -9.10
C ILE A 96 1.34 -6.68 -9.42
N LYS A 97 2.13 -6.73 -10.50
CA LYS A 97 2.83 -7.96 -10.92
C LYS A 97 4.03 -8.29 -10.05
N GLN A 98 4.60 -7.31 -9.36
CA GLN A 98 5.78 -7.49 -8.52
C GLN A 98 5.44 -7.78 -7.05
N LEU A 99 4.18 -7.65 -6.66
CA LEU A 99 3.76 -7.84 -5.28
C LEU A 99 3.96 -9.29 -4.84
N THR A 100 4.54 -9.46 -3.65
CA THR A 100 4.64 -10.77 -3.00
C THR A 100 3.67 -10.87 -1.84
N HIS A 101 3.28 -9.75 -1.24
CA HIS A 101 2.39 -9.69 -0.09
C HIS A 101 1.45 -8.50 -0.20
N ILE A 102 0.26 -8.65 0.37
CA ILE A 102 -0.73 -7.58 0.48
C ILE A 102 -1.17 -7.48 1.93
N TYR A 103 -0.95 -6.32 2.53
CA TYR A 103 -1.41 -5.97 3.87
C TYR A 103 -2.49 -4.91 3.71
N VAL A 104 -3.73 -5.27 3.98
CA VAL A 104 -4.88 -4.38 3.76
C VAL A 104 -5.69 -4.25 5.04
N THR A 105 -6.06 -3.01 5.38
CA THR A 105 -6.83 -2.69 6.59
C THR A 105 -8.16 -2.09 6.17
N PRO A 106 -9.22 -2.90 6.09
CA PRO A 106 -10.57 -2.37 5.81
C PRO A 106 -11.07 -1.49 6.95
N HIS A 107 -11.64 -0.36 6.59
CA HIS A 107 -12.22 0.60 7.54
C HIS A 107 -13.73 0.69 7.34
N PRO A 108 -14.49 1.03 8.39
CA PRO A 108 -15.96 1.05 8.32
C PRO A 108 -16.49 2.31 7.62
N HIS A 109 -16.13 2.48 6.36
CA HIS A 109 -16.54 3.60 5.52
C HIS A 109 -16.94 3.09 4.14
N VAL A 110 -17.87 3.80 3.52
CA VAL A 110 -18.25 3.62 2.12
C VAL A 110 -18.10 4.98 1.47
N PHE A 111 -17.18 5.09 0.51
CA PHE A 111 -16.96 6.37 -0.16
C PHE A 111 -17.88 6.58 -1.37
N GLY A 112 -18.33 5.50 -2.02
CA GLY A 112 -19.18 5.57 -3.18
C GLY A 112 -18.47 6.02 -4.45
N GLY A 113 -17.21 6.40 -4.36
CA GLY A 113 -16.38 6.86 -5.46
C GLY A 113 -15.04 7.35 -4.94
N GLY A 114 -14.09 7.59 -5.83
CA GLY A 114 -12.76 8.06 -5.47
C GLY A 114 -11.66 7.24 -6.15
N ILE A 115 -10.54 7.08 -5.46
CA ILE A 115 -9.38 6.34 -5.95
C ILE A 115 -9.47 4.91 -5.45
N ARG A 116 -9.49 3.95 -6.37
CA ARG A 116 -9.54 2.52 -6.05
C ARG A 116 -8.18 2.03 -5.55
N LEU A 117 -8.20 0.90 -4.83
CA LEU A 117 -6.96 0.24 -4.39
C LEU A 117 -6.02 -0.04 -5.57
N PHE A 118 -6.55 -0.53 -6.68
CA PHE A 118 -5.78 -0.71 -7.92
C PHE A 118 -6.40 0.19 -9.00
N GLU A 119 -5.86 1.39 -9.12
CA GLU A 119 -6.39 2.41 -10.05
C GLU A 119 -5.60 2.36 -11.36
N GLY A 120 -6.19 1.72 -12.37
CA GLY A 120 -5.57 1.58 -13.69
C GLY A 120 -6.37 0.66 -14.58
N PRO A 121 -5.81 0.29 -15.76
CA PRO A 121 -6.46 -0.66 -16.66
C PRO A 121 -6.69 -2.00 -15.99
N GLU A 122 -7.70 -2.73 -16.47
CA GLU A 122 -7.98 -4.07 -15.95
C GLU A 122 -6.77 -4.98 -16.12
N THR A 123 -6.54 -5.82 -15.10
CA THR A 123 -5.51 -6.84 -15.11
C THR A 123 -6.13 -8.18 -14.78
N LYS A 124 -5.36 -9.25 -15.00
CA LYS A 124 -5.77 -10.57 -14.50
C LYS A 124 -5.85 -10.52 -12.99
N GLY A 125 -6.85 -11.19 -12.43
CA GLY A 125 -6.96 -11.35 -11.00
C GLY A 125 -5.77 -12.11 -10.42
N MET A 126 -5.65 -12.07 -9.10
CA MET A 126 -4.63 -12.82 -8.37
C MET A 126 -5.30 -13.54 -7.22
N ASP A 127 -4.72 -14.64 -6.83
CA ASP A 127 -5.16 -15.39 -5.66
C ASP A 127 -4.22 -15.11 -4.48
N LEU A 128 -4.79 -15.08 -3.29
CA LEU A 128 -4.06 -14.74 -2.08
C LEU A 128 -4.18 -15.89 -1.08
N SER A 129 -3.10 -16.12 -0.32
CA SER A 129 -3.11 -17.01 0.84
C SER A 129 -3.14 -16.17 2.10
N PHE A 130 -4.09 -16.43 2.99
CA PHE A 130 -4.19 -15.72 4.25
C PHE A 130 -3.01 -16.08 5.17
N ILE A 131 -2.40 -15.08 5.80
CA ILE A 131 -1.31 -15.27 6.76
C ILE A 131 -1.83 -15.04 8.18
N ARG A 132 -2.30 -13.83 8.48
CA ARG A 132 -2.77 -13.46 9.82
C ARG A 132 -3.55 -12.17 9.84
N LEU A 133 -4.23 -11.93 10.96
CA LEU A 133 -4.84 -10.65 11.30
C LEU A 133 -3.95 -9.91 12.30
N VAL A 134 -3.85 -8.60 12.13
CA VAL A 134 -3.21 -7.73 13.11
C VAL A 134 -4.26 -6.73 13.61
N GLU A 135 -4.46 -6.66 14.93
CA GLU A 135 -5.47 -5.76 15.50
C GLU A 135 -5.03 -4.29 15.35
N VAL A 136 -5.96 -3.44 14.92
CA VAL A 136 -5.80 -1.99 14.89
C VAL A 136 -6.74 -1.36 15.92
N SER A 137 -8.02 -1.68 15.85
CA SER A 137 -9.03 -1.21 16.82
C SER A 137 -10.11 -2.28 16.96
N LYS A 138 -10.03 -3.05 18.00
CA LYS A 138 -11.02 -4.11 18.28
C LYS A 138 -12.42 -3.54 18.40
N GLU A 139 -12.55 -2.43 19.13
CA GLU A 139 -13.83 -1.78 19.34
C GLU A 139 -14.50 -1.35 18.03
N ARG A 140 -13.72 -0.88 17.07
CA ARG A 140 -14.21 -0.43 15.77
C ARG A 140 -14.25 -1.54 14.72
N GLY A 141 -13.77 -2.73 15.07
CA GLY A 141 -13.69 -3.84 14.14
C GLY A 141 -12.65 -3.63 13.04
N ILE A 142 -11.55 -2.95 13.34
CA ILE A 142 -10.51 -2.64 12.36
C ILE A 142 -9.32 -3.54 12.59
N TYR A 143 -8.99 -4.35 11.56
CA TYR A 143 -7.88 -5.29 11.57
C TYR A 143 -7.14 -5.20 10.24
N GLN A 144 -5.83 -5.38 10.28
CA GLN A 144 -5.04 -5.54 9.07
C GLN A 144 -5.03 -7.02 8.68
N TYR A 145 -5.45 -7.30 7.46
CA TYR A 145 -5.39 -8.63 6.87
C TYR A 145 -4.08 -8.74 6.11
N GLN A 146 -3.29 -9.75 6.42
CA GLN A 146 -2.03 -9.99 5.73
C GLN A 146 -2.15 -11.23 4.85
N TYR A 147 -1.81 -11.06 3.58
CA TYR A 147 -1.89 -12.10 2.56
C TYR A 147 -0.57 -12.25 1.83
N LYS A 148 -0.28 -13.48 1.42
CA LYS A 148 0.78 -13.76 0.46
C LYS A 148 0.16 -13.95 -0.92
N VAL A 149 0.79 -13.37 -1.94
CA VAL A 149 0.34 -13.54 -3.33
C VAL A 149 0.74 -14.94 -3.80
N LYS A 150 -0.23 -15.71 -4.29
CA LYS A 150 0.04 -17.05 -4.85
C LYS A 150 0.69 -16.90 -6.22
N LYS A 151 1.81 -17.57 -6.41
CA LYS A 151 2.45 -17.65 -7.73
C LYS A 151 1.77 -18.75 -8.54
N LYS A 152 1.48 -18.45 -9.79
CA LYS A 152 0.96 -19.42 -10.73
C LYS A 152 2.10 -20.12 -11.47
#